data_fd202422d7d1e8d3f02a60771af08a83
#
_entry.id   fd202422d7d1e8d3f02a60771af08a83
#
_cell.length_a   1.000
_cell.length_b   1.000
_cell.length_c   1.000
_cell.angle_alpha   90.00
_cell.angle_beta   90.00
_cell.angle_gamma   90.00
#
_symmetry.space_group_name_H-M   'P 1'
#
loop_
_entity.id
_entity.type
_entity.pdbx_description
1 polymer ?
#
loop_
_entity_poly.entity_id
_entity_poly.type
_entity_poly.pdbx_seq_one_letter_code
_entity_poly.pdbx_strand_id
1 'polypeptide(L)'
;RSDSASGSGADTGGLRNYGILFAMLALATAVLVVFQQRESANATLHVTASSEMQMLSQQIAKSAQLALRGNGPAFVELKSGRDQFASLLLALDEGGDIDGSRVPPVPAALRPQLEALSAAWQKTERNTAQLLEQRQDLVALNSAVATIGKDSAELLELSEQIASELQAAATDPVSLGAASRNMMLTQRIAKNASALL
;
A
#
# COMPACT_ATOMS: atom_id res chain seq x y z
N ARG A 1 22.98 -75.89 -60.98
CA ARG A 1 23.91 -74.91 -60.33
C ARG A 1 23.08 -73.95 -59.58
N SER A 2 23.04 -74.19 -58.30
CA SER A 2 22.39 -73.40 -57.25
C SER A 2 23.14 -72.10 -57.01
N ASP A 3 22.46 -71.08 -56.85
CA ASP A 3 22.94 -69.88 -56.11
C ASP A 3 21.85 -69.43 -55.15
N SER A 4 22.23 -69.58 -53.92
CA SER A 4 21.48 -69.14 -52.76
C SER A 4 21.73 -67.66 -52.57
N ALA A 5 20.70 -66.82 -52.62
CA ALA A 5 20.73 -65.43 -52.16
C ALA A 5 20.27 -65.42 -50.69
N SER A 6 21.25 -65.24 -49.80
CA SER A 6 21.05 -64.99 -48.39
C SER A 6 20.44 -63.60 -48.20
N GLY A 7 19.17 -63.55 -47.85
CA GLY A 7 18.48 -62.30 -47.44
C GLY A 7 18.90 -61.94 -46.02
N SER A 8 19.64 -60.81 -45.89
CA SER A 8 19.93 -60.12 -44.63
C SER A 8 18.64 -59.65 -44.00
N GLY A 9 18.18 -60.33 -42.98
CA GLY A 9 17.13 -59.85 -42.08
C GLY A 9 17.66 -58.68 -41.26
N ALA A 10 17.44 -57.46 -41.74
CA ALA A 10 17.75 -56.27 -40.98
C ALA A 10 16.98 -56.28 -39.65
N ASP A 11 17.66 -56.11 -38.57
CA ASP A 11 17.25 -56.10 -37.19
C ASP A 11 16.25 -54.95 -36.92
N THR A 12 14.99 -55.11 -37.34
CA THR A 12 13.91 -54.14 -37.14
C THR A 12 13.48 -54.00 -35.66
N GLY A 13 13.85 -54.96 -34.80
CA GLY A 13 13.62 -54.90 -33.35
C GLY A 13 14.50 -53.87 -32.64
N GLY A 14 15.75 -53.74 -33.04
CA GLY A 14 16.68 -52.73 -32.48
C GLY A 14 16.27 -51.28 -32.80
N LEU A 15 15.95 -51.01 -34.08
CA LEU A 15 15.52 -49.66 -34.47
C LEU A 15 14.20 -49.21 -33.75
N ARG A 16 13.27 -50.11 -33.54
CA ARG A 16 12.03 -49.82 -32.82
C ARG A 16 12.25 -49.51 -31.35
N ASN A 17 13.18 -50.22 -30.70
CA ASN A 17 13.53 -49.96 -29.32
C ASN A 17 14.28 -48.63 -29.14
N TYR A 18 15.20 -48.26 -30.05
CA TYR A 18 15.88 -46.95 -30.06
C TYR A 18 14.87 -45.81 -30.35
N GLY A 19 13.88 -46.01 -31.22
CA GLY A 19 12.82 -45.05 -31.48
C GLY A 19 11.94 -44.76 -30.24
N ILE A 20 11.58 -45.82 -29.49
CA ILE A 20 10.84 -45.67 -28.25
C ILE A 20 11.65 -44.97 -27.18
N LEU A 21 12.93 -45.29 -27.04
CA LEU A 21 13.86 -44.68 -26.07
C LEU A 21 14.04 -43.19 -26.37
N PHE A 22 14.19 -42.83 -27.64
CA PHE A 22 14.30 -41.44 -28.09
C PHE A 22 13.00 -40.67 -27.86
N ALA A 23 11.82 -41.26 -28.13
CA ALA A 23 10.54 -40.66 -27.84
C ALA A 23 10.31 -40.43 -26.34
N MET A 24 10.70 -41.37 -25.48
CA MET A 24 10.65 -41.19 -24.04
C MET A 24 11.60 -40.08 -23.53
N LEU A 25 12.82 -40.00 -24.10
CA LEU A 25 13.77 -38.95 -23.72
C LEU A 25 13.26 -37.57 -24.17
N ALA A 26 12.68 -37.46 -25.38
CA ALA A 26 12.10 -36.23 -25.88
C ALA A 26 10.86 -35.79 -25.01
N LEU A 27 10.05 -36.75 -24.57
CA LEU A 27 8.92 -36.47 -23.70
C LEU A 27 9.39 -36.03 -22.29
N ALA A 28 10.41 -36.66 -21.74
CA ALA A 28 11.00 -36.27 -20.46
C ALA A 28 11.62 -34.86 -20.51
N THR A 29 12.34 -34.52 -21.59
CA THR A 29 12.86 -33.15 -21.77
C THR A 29 11.75 -32.13 -21.96
N ALA A 30 10.69 -32.42 -22.71
CA ALA A 30 9.55 -31.52 -22.86
C ALA A 30 8.84 -31.27 -21.51
N VAL A 31 8.63 -32.29 -20.69
CA VAL A 31 8.06 -32.17 -19.35
C VAL A 31 8.95 -31.30 -18.46
N LEU A 32 10.26 -31.49 -18.51
CA LEU A 32 11.25 -30.75 -17.71
C LEU A 32 11.27 -29.27 -18.10
N VAL A 33 11.21 -28.94 -19.39
CA VAL A 33 11.13 -27.57 -19.91
C VAL A 33 9.82 -26.89 -19.49
N VAL A 34 8.67 -27.58 -19.57
CA VAL A 34 7.38 -27.05 -19.11
C VAL A 34 7.41 -26.82 -17.60
N PHE A 35 8.05 -27.69 -16.83
CA PHE A 35 8.17 -27.54 -15.37
C PHE A 35 9.03 -26.31 -15.01
N GLN A 36 10.18 -26.13 -15.66
CA GLN A 36 11.05 -24.96 -15.49
C GLN A 36 10.37 -23.64 -15.90
N GLN A 37 9.58 -23.65 -16.98
CA GLN A 37 8.84 -22.46 -17.40
C GLN A 37 7.74 -22.05 -16.39
N ARG A 38 7.07 -23.03 -15.78
CA ARG A 38 6.08 -22.75 -14.73
C ARG A 38 6.72 -22.20 -13.46
N GLU A 39 7.88 -22.70 -13.07
CA GLU A 39 8.59 -22.24 -11.89
C GLU A 39 9.11 -20.80 -12.07
N SER A 40 9.60 -20.46 -13.26
CA SER A 40 10.01 -19.09 -13.61
C SER A 40 8.84 -18.11 -13.69
N ALA A 41 7.68 -18.52 -14.21
CA ALA A 41 6.48 -17.70 -14.25
C ALA A 41 5.94 -17.43 -12.84
N ASN A 42 5.91 -18.43 -11.97
CA ASN A 42 5.49 -18.30 -10.58
C ASN A 42 6.44 -17.38 -9.78
N ALA A 43 7.73 -17.48 -10.00
CA ALA A 43 8.72 -16.59 -9.38
C ALA A 43 8.48 -15.12 -9.77
N THR A 44 8.17 -14.86 -11.02
CA THR A 44 7.85 -13.50 -11.51
C THR A 44 6.59 -12.96 -10.82
N LEU A 45 5.54 -13.77 -10.67
CA LEU A 45 4.31 -13.37 -9.99
C LEU A 45 4.55 -13.05 -8.50
N HIS A 46 5.34 -13.86 -7.80
CA HIS A 46 5.70 -13.58 -6.40
C HIS A 46 6.53 -12.29 -6.26
N VAL A 47 7.44 -12.00 -7.20
CA VAL A 47 8.21 -10.75 -7.21
C VAL A 47 7.29 -9.56 -7.47
N THR A 48 6.37 -9.67 -8.42
CA THR A 48 5.38 -8.61 -8.70
C THR A 48 4.51 -8.34 -7.47
N ALA A 49 3.95 -9.37 -6.85
CA ALA A 49 3.17 -9.23 -5.62
C ALA A 49 3.97 -8.56 -4.48
N SER A 50 5.23 -8.94 -4.31
CA SER A 50 6.11 -8.34 -3.29
C SER A 50 6.38 -6.86 -3.57
N SER A 51 6.58 -6.48 -4.83
CA SER A 51 6.78 -5.08 -5.25
C SER A 51 5.53 -4.25 -5.03
N GLU A 52 4.36 -4.80 -5.33
CA GLU A 52 3.08 -4.17 -5.09
C GLU A 52 2.81 -3.99 -3.58
N MET A 53 3.08 -5.00 -2.76
CA MET A 53 2.99 -4.89 -1.30
C MET A 53 3.91 -3.80 -0.74
N GLN A 54 5.11 -3.64 -1.29
CA GLN A 54 6.02 -2.57 -0.91
C GLN A 54 5.45 -1.19 -1.24
N MET A 55 4.88 -1.02 -2.42
CA MET A 55 4.19 0.22 -2.83
C MET A 55 2.98 0.51 -1.92
N LEU A 56 2.14 -0.50 -1.68
CA LEU A 56 0.98 -0.38 -0.80
C LEU A 56 1.37 -0.02 0.64
N SER A 57 2.47 -0.58 1.15
CA SER A 57 2.99 -0.23 2.47
C SER A 57 3.32 1.26 2.58
N GLN A 58 3.96 1.84 1.56
CA GLN A 58 4.25 3.28 1.51
C GLN A 58 2.97 4.11 1.37
N GLN A 59 2.02 3.67 0.55
CA GLN A 59 0.73 4.32 0.39
C GLN A 59 -0.06 4.32 1.70
N ILE A 60 -0.14 3.19 2.40
CA ILE A 60 -0.79 3.06 3.71
C ILE A 60 -0.16 4.05 4.71
N ALA A 61 1.17 4.10 4.78
CA ALA A 61 1.88 5.02 5.68
C ALA A 61 1.57 6.48 5.39
N LYS A 62 1.59 6.89 4.11
CA LYS A 62 1.23 8.24 3.67
C LYS A 62 -0.22 8.57 3.99
N SER A 63 -1.15 7.68 3.62
CA SER A 63 -2.58 7.89 3.83
C SER A 63 -2.92 7.92 5.33
N ALA A 64 -2.25 7.12 6.16
CA ALA A 64 -2.41 7.16 7.61
C ALA A 64 -1.98 8.52 8.20
N GLN A 65 -0.85 9.09 7.75
CA GLN A 65 -0.40 10.41 8.18
C GLN A 65 -1.39 11.51 7.81
N LEU A 66 -1.96 11.46 6.61
CA LEU A 66 -2.96 12.42 6.16
C LEU A 66 -4.30 12.23 6.90
N ALA A 67 -4.70 10.98 7.15
CA ALA A 67 -5.91 10.65 7.91
C ALA A 67 -5.83 11.15 9.36
N LEU A 68 -4.67 11.03 10.01
CA LEU A 68 -4.43 11.59 11.35
C LEU A 68 -4.65 13.11 11.41
N ARG A 69 -4.41 13.81 10.30
CA ARG A 69 -4.68 15.24 10.16
C ARG A 69 -6.13 15.55 9.77
N GLY A 70 -7.02 14.55 9.77
CA GLY A 70 -8.43 14.72 9.43
C GLY A 70 -8.71 14.89 7.93
N ASN A 71 -7.78 14.49 7.04
CA ASN A 71 -8.00 14.54 5.60
C ASN A 71 -9.01 13.44 5.18
N GLY A 72 -10.23 13.82 4.85
CA GLY A 72 -11.33 12.90 4.51
C GLY A 72 -11.01 11.90 3.38
N PRO A 73 -10.49 12.33 2.22
CA PRO A 73 -10.05 11.44 1.14
C PRO A 73 -9.02 10.40 1.55
N ALA A 74 -8.08 10.74 2.44
CA ALA A 74 -7.02 9.84 2.89
C ALA A 74 -7.54 8.58 3.60
N PHE A 75 -8.71 8.64 4.25
CA PHE A 75 -9.34 7.47 4.85
C PHE A 75 -9.81 6.43 3.82
N VAL A 76 -10.22 6.89 2.64
CA VAL A 76 -10.63 6.00 1.54
C VAL A 76 -9.40 5.28 0.98
N GLU A 77 -8.32 6.03 0.75
CA GLU A 77 -7.04 5.47 0.28
C GLU A 77 -6.44 4.50 1.30
N LEU A 78 -6.49 4.85 2.59
CA LEU A 78 -6.01 4.01 3.68
C LEU A 78 -6.77 2.68 3.74
N LYS A 79 -8.10 2.73 3.64
CA LYS A 79 -8.93 1.53 3.62
C LYS A 79 -8.63 0.66 2.40
N SER A 80 -8.56 1.26 1.21
CA SER A 80 -8.27 0.55 -0.03
C SER A 80 -6.88 -0.12 0.01
N GLY A 81 -5.85 0.61 0.43
CA GLY A 81 -4.49 0.06 0.55
C GLY A 81 -4.39 -1.07 1.57
N ARG A 82 -5.07 -0.95 2.72
CA ARG A 82 -5.16 -2.00 3.72
C ARG A 82 -5.81 -3.27 3.15
N ASP A 83 -6.95 -3.13 2.51
CA ASP A 83 -7.73 -4.24 1.99
C ASP A 83 -6.97 -4.95 0.84
N GLN A 84 -6.29 -4.20 -0.03
CA GLN A 84 -5.43 -4.77 -1.09
C GLN A 84 -4.22 -5.50 -0.52
N PHE A 85 -3.53 -4.92 0.47
CA PHE A 85 -2.39 -5.57 1.11
C PHE A 85 -2.79 -6.90 1.77
N ALA A 86 -3.92 -6.91 2.48
CA ALA A 86 -4.44 -8.13 3.10
C ALA A 86 -4.77 -9.21 2.06
N SER A 87 -5.36 -8.82 0.92
CA SER A 87 -5.66 -9.73 -0.18
C SER A 87 -4.41 -10.35 -0.80
N LEU A 88 -3.37 -9.54 -1.05
CA LEU A 88 -2.08 -10.03 -1.56
C LEU A 88 -1.40 -10.98 -0.57
N LEU A 89 -1.42 -10.65 0.72
CA LEU A 89 -0.84 -11.50 1.76
C LEU A 89 -1.53 -12.87 1.82
N LEU A 90 -2.87 -12.90 1.75
CA LEU A 90 -3.65 -14.13 1.70
C LEU A 90 -3.35 -14.93 0.43
N ALA A 91 -3.25 -14.27 -0.73
CA ALA A 91 -2.93 -14.93 -1.99
C ALA A 91 -1.51 -15.54 -1.99
N LEU A 92 -0.56 -14.93 -1.29
CA LEU A 92 0.78 -15.49 -1.12
C LEU A 92 0.81 -16.67 -0.14
N ASP A 93 -0.06 -16.70 0.86
CA ASP A 93 -0.12 -17.77 1.86
C ASP A 93 -0.87 -19.02 1.34
N GLU A 94 -2.06 -18.83 0.81
CA GLU A 94 -2.98 -19.92 0.43
C GLU A 94 -3.00 -20.17 -1.08
N GLY A 95 -2.44 -19.27 -1.86
CA GLY A 95 -2.64 -19.17 -3.30
C GLY A 95 -3.93 -18.41 -3.62
N GLY A 96 -3.98 -17.76 -4.78
CA GLY A 96 -5.13 -16.97 -5.15
C GLY A 96 -5.00 -16.36 -6.53
N ASP A 97 -5.89 -15.41 -6.82
CA ASP A 97 -5.84 -14.60 -8.03
C ASP A 97 -5.23 -13.23 -7.68
N ILE A 98 -4.21 -12.83 -8.42
CA ILE A 98 -3.61 -11.50 -8.35
C ILE A 98 -3.66 -10.93 -9.77
N ASP A 99 -4.42 -9.87 -9.97
CA ASP A 99 -4.61 -9.19 -11.26
C ASP A 99 -5.00 -10.13 -12.42
N GLY A 100 -5.90 -11.09 -12.16
CA GLY A 100 -6.34 -12.07 -13.16
C GLY A 100 -5.34 -13.20 -13.43
N SER A 101 -4.26 -13.29 -12.65
CA SER A 101 -3.27 -14.35 -12.71
C SER A 101 -3.34 -15.24 -11.48
N ARG A 102 -3.49 -16.55 -11.69
CA ARG A 102 -3.52 -17.50 -10.56
C ARG A 102 -2.11 -17.73 -10.03
N VAL A 103 -1.88 -17.29 -8.80
CA VAL A 103 -0.60 -17.42 -8.10
C VAL A 103 -0.67 -18.60 -7.14
N PRO A 104 0.27 -19.54 -7.19
CA PRO A 104 0.37 -20.60 -6.19
C PRO A 104 0.87 -20.02 -4.86
N PRO A 105 0.63 -20.72 -3.73
CA PRO A 105 1.19 -20.33 -2.44
C PRO A 105 2.71 -20.29 -2.51
N VAL A 106 3.32 -19.45 -1.67
CA VAL A 106 4.80 -19.33 -1.63
C VAL A 106 5.46 -20.67 -1.29
N PRO A 107 6.64 -20.95 -1.85
CA PRO A 107 7.40 -22.15 -1.53
C PRO A 107 7.70 -22.28 -0.04
N ALA A 108 7.82 -23.52 0.44
CA ALA A 108 8.07 -23.80 1.86
C ALA A 108 9.31 -23.09 2.43
N ALA A 109 10.33 -22.83 1.59
CA ALA A 109 11.53 -22.11 1.96
C ALA A 109 11.28 -20.63 2.35
N LEU A 110 10.20 -20.02 1.86
CA LEU A 110 9.82 -18.63 2.14
C LEU A 110 8.75 -18.48 3.23
N ARG A 111 8.22 -19.60 3.74
CA ARG A 111 7.21 -19.61 4.80
C ARG A 111 7.60 -18.81 6.04
N PRO A 112 8.82 -18.93 6.59
CA PRO A 112 9.22 -18.16 7.77
C PRO A 112 9.19 -16.63 7.53
N GLN A 113 9.55 -16.20 6.32
CA GLN A 113 9.52 -14.77 5.95
C GLN A 113 8.07 -14.28 5.80
N LEU A 114 7.19 -15.10 5.21
CA LEU A 114 5.77 -14.77 5.11
C LEU A 114 5.10 -14.68 6.49
N GLU A 115 5.41 -15.58 7.41
CA GLU A 115 4.93 -15.56 8.80
C GLU A 115 5.38 -14.28 9.53
N ALA A 116 6.66 -13.89 9.37
CA ALA A 116 7.18 -12.64 9.93
C ALA A 116 6.46 -11.41 9.34
N LEU A 117 6.22 -11.40 8.04
CA LEU A 117 5.47 -10.34 7.36
C LEU A 117 4.02 -10.28 7.86
N SER A 118 3.35 -11.43 7.99
CA SER A 118 1.99 -11.54 8.53
C SER A 118 1.90 -11.00 9.97
N ALA A 119 2.85 -11.35 10.81
CA ALA A 119 2.90 -10.85 12.19
C ALA A 119 3.08 -9.31 12.25
N ALA A 120 3.94 -8.76 11.40
CA ALA A 120 4.12 -7.30 11.28
C ALA A 120 2.84 -6.63 10.74
N TRP A 121 2.20 -7.25 9.74
CA TRP A 121 0.95 -6.77 9.15
C TRP A 121 -0.18 -6.69 10.16
N GLN A 122 -0.38 -7.69 11.00
CA GLN A 122 -1.43 -7.70 12.02
C GLN A 122 -1.40 -6.47 12.93
N LYS A 123 -0.20 -5.96 13.25
CA LYS A 123 -0.07 -4.72 14.03
C LYS A 123 -0.52 -3.51 13.22
N THR A 124 -0.10 -3.42 11.96
CA THR A 124 -0.48 -2.34 11.04
C THR A 124 -1.99 -2.34 10.79
N GLU A 125 -2.56 -3.51 10.56
CA GLU A 125 -4.00 -3.69 10.34
C GLU A 125 -4.83 -3.20 11.53
N ARG A 126 -4.47 -3.58 12.77
CA ARG A 126 -5.15 -3.09 13.97
C ARG A 126 -5.07 -1.58 14.11
N ASN A 127 -3.89 -1.00 13.89
CA ASN A 127 -3.71 0.45 13.98
C ASN A 127 -4.51 1.20 12.91
N THR A 128 -4.53 0.68 11.68
CA THR A 128 -5.33 1.27 10.59
C THR A 128 -6.83 1.14 10.85
N ALA A 129 -7.29 0.01 11.42
CA ALA A 129 -8.69 -0.17 11.81
C ALA A 129 -9.11 0.87 12.86
N GLN A 130 -8.32 1.05 13.91
CA GLN A 130 -8.59 2.08 14.93
C GLN A 130 -8.64 3.49 14.33
N LEU A 131 -7.72 3.81 13.41
CA LEU A 131 -7.72 5.10 12.74
C LEU A 131 -8.96 5.31 11.86
N LEU A 132 -9.42 4.26 11.17
CA LEU A 132 -10.64 4.29 10.37
C LEU A 132 -11.91 4.47 11.23
N GLU A 133 -11.94 3.89 12.43
CA GLU A 133 -13.04 4.09 13.41
C GLU A 133 -13.12 5.54 13.88
N GLN A 134 -11.98 6.21 14.07
CA GLN A 134 -11.90 7.61 14.51
C GLN A 134 -12.10 8.64 13.38
N ARG A 135 -12.45 8.19 12.18
CA ARG A 135 -12.57 9.06 11.00
C ARG A 135 -13.43 10.29 11.23
N GLN A 136 -14.60 10.12 11.83
CA GLN A 136 -15.57 11.23 12.01
C GLN A 136 -15.01 12.29 12.95
N ASP A 137 -14.40 11.87 14.04
CA ASP A 137 -13.83 12.77 15.05
C ASP A 137 -12.63 13.54 14.50
N LEU A 138 -11.76 12.87 13.76
CA LEU A 138 -10.58 13.50 13.17
C LEU A 138 -10.96 14.50 12.07
N VAL A 139 -11.95 14.17 11.22
CA VAL A 139 -12.44 15.09 10.19
C VAL A 139 -13.15 16.29 10.84
N ALA A 140 -13.93 16.07 11.90
CA ALA A 140 -14.59 17.14 12.64
C ALA A 140 -13.57 18.06 13.33
N LEU A 141 -12.54 17.49 13.96
CA LEU A 141 -11.43 18.23 14.56
C LEU A 141 -10.72 19.12 13.52
N ASN A 142 -10.35 18.56 12.37
CA ASN A 142 -9.73 19.32 11.29
C ASN A 142 -10.60 20.48 10.83
N SER A 143 -11.92 20.25 10.66
CA SER A 143 -12.86 21.30 10.29
C SER A 143 -12.98 22.38 11.36
N ALA A 144 -13.02 22.01 12.64
CA ALA A 144 -13.07 22.96 13.74
C ALA A 144 -11.79 23.83 13.80
N VAL A 145 -10.62 23.21 13.63
CA VAL A 145 -9.34 23.94 13.59
C VAL A 145 -9.28 24.90 12.39
N ALA A 146 -9.75 24.49 11.23
CA ALA A 146 -9.83 25.35 10.05
C ALA A 146 -10.75 26.55 10.28
N THR A 147 -11.92 26.33 10.94
CA THR A 147 -12.85 27.40 11.31
C THR A 147 -12.22 28.37 12.30
N ILE A 148 -11.59 27.86 13.37
CA ILE A 148 -10.86 28.71 14.33
C ILE A 148 -9.78 29.53 13.63
N GLY A 149 -9.06 28.95 12.68
CA GLY A 149 -8.03 29.65 11.90
C GLY A 149 -8.61 30.82 11.10
N LYS A 150 -9.75 30.59 10.42
CA LYS A 150 -10.48 31.61 9.65
C LYS A 150 -10.98 32.72 10.56
N ASP A 151 -11.69 32.36 11.62
CA ASP A 151 -12.30 33.33 12.55
C ASP A 151 -11.22 34.14 13.27
N SER A 152 -10.08 33.52 13.61
CA SER A 152 -8.95 34.21 14.21
C SER A 152 -8.31 35.22 13.25
N ALA A 153 -8.27 34.95 11.95
CA ALA A 153 -7.77 35.91 10.96
C ALA A 153 -8.70 37.12 10.84
N GLU A 154 -10.02 36.90 10.82
CA GLU A 154 -11.03 37.96 10.79
C GLU A 154 -10.99 38.82 12.07
N LEU A 155 -10.88 38.17 13.25
CA LEU A 155 -10.71 38.87 14.54
C LEU A 155 -9.45 39.71 14.58
N LEU A 156 -8.35 39.25 14.01
CA LEU A 156 -7.10 40.02 13.93
C LEU A 156 -7.28 41.27 13.07
N GLU A 157 -7.88 41.15 11.89
CA GLU A 157 -8.17 42.27 11.00
C GLU A 157 -9.05 43.33 11.67
N LEU A 158 -10.15 42.91 12.32
CA LEU A 158 -11.02 43.81 13.08
C LEU A 158 -10.30 44.46 14.25
N SER A 159 -9.43 43.74 14.94
CA SER A 159 -8.63 44.29 16.04
C SER A 159 -7.63 45.34 15.57
N GLU A 160 -7.02 45.17 14.39
CA GLU A 160 -6.13 46.13 13.75
C GLU A 160 -6.91 47.39 13.34
N GLN A 161 -8.10 47.27 12.78
CA GLN A 161 -8.99 48.38 12.44
C GLN A 161 -9.35 49.21 13.70
N ILE A 162 -9.81 48.52 14.76
CA ILE A 162 -10.12 49.18 16.04
C ILE A 162 -8.91 49.91 16.60
N ALA A 163 -7.74 49.29 16.59
CA ALA A 163 -6.48 49.92 17.08
C ALA A 163 -6.13 51.17 16.26
N SER A 164 -6.30 51.13 14.94
CA SER A 164 -6.06 52.27 14.04
C SER A 164 -7.05 53.44 14.32
N GLU A 165 -8.33 53.14 14.50
CA GLU A 165 -9.36 54.16 14.81
C GLU A 165 -9.13 54.77 16.19
N LEU A 166 -8.80 53.99 17.21
CA LEU A 166 -8.45 54.50 18.55
C LEU A 166 -7.21 55.40 18.52
N GLN A 167 -6.22 55.06 17.71
CA GLN A 167 -5.02 55.88 17.54
C GLN A 167 -5.35 57.20 16.83
N ALA A 168 -6.20 57.17 15.78
CA ALA A 168 -6.63 58.35 15.06
C ALA A 168 -7.49 59.29 15.93
N ALA A 169 -8.29 58.75 16.85
CA ALA A 169 -9.13 59.45 17.79
C ALA A 169 -8.35 60.04 18.99
N ALA A 170 -7.03 59.87 19.06
CA ALA A 170 -6.16 60.29 20.19
C ALA A 170 -6.71 59.77 21.55
N THR A 171 -7.19 58.53 21.59
CA THR A 171 -7.80 57.91 22.75
C THR A 171 -6.74 57.60 23.84
N ASP A 172 -7.19 57.35 25.07
CA ASP A 172 -6.34 57.09 26.21
C ASP A 172 -5.40 55.88 26.04
N PRO A 173 -4.23 55.83 26.71
CA PRO A 173 -3.28 54.72 26.62
C PRO A 173 -3.84 53.37 27.08
N VAL A 174 -4.88 53.34 27.91
CA VAL A 174 -5.49 52.13 28.44
C VAL A 174 -6.28 51.41 27.34
N SER A 175 -7.05 52.13 26.54
CA SER A 175 -7.83 51.58 25.41
C SER A 175 -6.89 51.03 24.30
N LEU A 176 -5.80 51.73 24.01
CA LEU A 176 -4.74 51.21 23.10
C LEU A 176 -4.08 49.94 23.62
N GLY A 177 -3.80 49.87 24.93
CA GLY A 177 -3.25 48.71 25.56
C GLY A 177 -4.21 47.50 25.53
N ALA A 178 -5.51 47.73 25.65
CA ALA A 178 -6.54 46.67 25.51
C ALA A 178 -6.62 46.14 24.09
N ALA A 179 -6.60 46.97 23.07
CA ALA A 179 -6.59 46.57 21.65
C ALA A 179 -5.35 45.73 21.31
N SER A 180 -4.15 46.14 21.75
CA SER A 180 -2.91 45.37 21.56
C SER A 180 -2.96 44.01 22.26
N ARG A 181 -3.55 43.91 23.46
CA ARG A 181 -3.73 42.64 24.16
C ARG A 181 -4.68 41.67 23.42
N ASN A 182 -5.76 42.22 22.84
CA ASN A 182 -6.69 41.41 22.05
C ASN A 182 -6.03 40.83 20.80
N MET A 183 -5.21 41.58 20.08
CA MET A 183 -4.42 41.08 18.95
C MET A 183 -3.51 39.93 19.36
N MET A 184 -2.75 40.11 20.47
CA MET A 184 -1.88 39.03 20.99
C MET A 184 -2.66 37.76 21.36
N LEU A 185 -3.83 37.89 21.97
CA LEU A 185 -4.65 36.74 22.34
C LEU A 185 -5.20 36.01 21.11
N THR A 186 -5.66 36.74 20.10
CA THR A 186 -6.14 36.17 18.83
C THR A 186 -5.02 35.39 18.13
N GLN A 187 -3.82 35.94 18.04
CA GLN A 187 -2.67 35.24 17.46
C GLN A 187 -2.30 33.98 18.24
N ARG A 188 -2.37 34.00 19.59
CA ARG A 188 -2.12 32.82 20.42
C ARG A 188 -3.17 31.74 20.21
N ILE A 189 -4.45 32.08 20.08
CA ILE A 189 -5.52 31.12 19.78
C ILE A 189 -5.26 30.46 18.44
N ALA A 190 -5.01 31.23 17.38
CA ALA A 190 -4.72 30.71 16.04
C ALA A 190 -3.50 29.75 16.05
N LYS A 191 -2.40 30.16 16.70
CA LYS A 191 -1.20 29.34 16.82
C LYS A 191 -1.46 28.03 17.57
N ASN A 192 -2.17 28.08 18.69
CA ASN A 192 -2.45 26.88 19.49
C ASN A 192 -3.40 25.92 18.78
N ALA A 193 -4.40 26.45 18.06
CA ALA A 193 -5.28 25.63 17.24
C ALA A 193 -4.52 24.92 16.12
N SER A 194 -3.64 25.61 15.41
CA SER A 194 -2.81 25.01 14.35
C SER A 194 -1.82 23.94 14.85
N ALA A 195 -1.46 23.97 16.14
CA ALA A 195 -0.58 22.98 16.74
C ALA A 195 -1.28 21.65 17.07
N LEU A 196 -2.61 21.58 16.94
CA LEU A 196 -3.41 20.36 17.15
C LEU A 196 -3.46 19.43 15.93
N LEU A 197 -3.01 19.90 14.76
CA LEU A 197 -2.97 19.18 13.48
C LEU A 197 -1.52 18.87 13.06
#